data_64110d4d568dc3752ddbef27731ada64
#
_entry.id   64110d4d568dc3752ddbef27731ada64
#
_cell.length_a   1.000
_cell.length_b   1.000
_cell.length_c   1.000
_cell.angle_alpha   90.00
_cell.angle_beta   90.00
_cell.angle_gamma   90.00
#
_symmetry.space_group_name_H-M   'P 1'
#
loop_
_entity.id
_entity.type
_entity.pdbx_description
1 polymer ?
#
loop_
_entity_poly.entity_id
_entity_poly.type
_entity_poly.pdbx_seq_one_letter_code
_entity_poly.pdbx_strand_id
1 'polypeptide(L)'
;SDFARLLAIQVVDWLHDLEKSEIGFELFSLVEIGPGEGTLSRDLILAVGEIAPALISKIEIVLVELNAGMRERQEKVVNKLEGVNYRWSNIDDLISSPVTGVIVANEVLDAFPVERLVFTQNKVFRQGVSLRRKNDDYYLEFVDLMPTSLIMNFLNDSNSLLKIEFPPKDICNRWVTEWHCDLPNWFKKLSNVLSNGSLLVVDYAMESKRYYSANRKDGTLISYRNQEANSNLLKDAGLCDLTAHLCIESTINYALTNGWSFMGETRQGQALLALGLSGFLYSLQNTDINNLSAALNRRESLLRLVDPMGLGDFRWLAFQKSNNDDLILGKRFLEEPTS
;
A
#
# COMPACT_ATOMS: atom_id res chain seq x y z
N SER A 1 -6.34 0.90 -17.05
CA SER A 1 -6.67 -0.40 -16.43
C SER A 1 -8.05 -0.37 -15.77
N ASP A 2 -8.70 -1.54 -15.64
CA ASP A 2 -10.01 -1.63 -14.98
C ASP A 2 -9.88 -1.41 -13.46
N PHE A 3 -8.75 -1.74 -12.86
CA PHE A 3 -8.45 -1.41 -11.47
C PHE A 3 -8.50 0.10 -11.23
N ALA A 4 -7.80 0.87 -12.06
CA ALA A 4 -7.79 2.33 -11.94
C ALA A 4 -9.19 2.95 -12.18
N ARG A 5 -9.99 2.38 -13.09
CA ARG A 5 -11.38 2.83 -13.32
C ARG A 5 -12.27 2.62 -12.10
N LEU A 6 -12.14 1.48 -11.43
CA LEU A 6 -12.88 1.21 -10.20
C LEU A 6 -12.40 2.08 -9.05
N LEU A 7 -11.08 2.22 -8.87
CA LEU A 7 -10.50 3.11 -7.88
C LEU A 7 -10.93 4.57 -8.09
N ALA A 8 -11.01 5.02 -9.36
CA ALA A 8 -11.44 6.37 -9.70
C ALA A 8 -12.83 6.72 -9.16
N ILE A 9 -13.75 5.75 -9.05
CA ILE A 9 -15.07 5.97 -8.47
C ILE A 9 -14.97 6.44 -7.03
N GLN A 10 -14.13 5.77 -6.22
CA GLN A 10 -13.91 6.19 -4.83
C GLN A 10 -13.15 7.52 -4.74
N VAL A 11 -12.15 7.73 -5.59
CA VAL A 11 -11.38 8.98 -5.62
C VAL A 11 -12.28 10.17 -5.97
N VAL A 12 -13.17 10.02 -6.95
CA VAL A 12 -14.15 11.05 -7.33
C VAL A 12 -15.10 11.36 -6.19
N ASP A 13 -15.60 10.36 -5.48
CA ASP A 13 -16.44 10.58 -4.30
C ASP A 13 -15.69 11.41 -3.25
N TRP A 14 -14.45 11.09 -2.92
CA TRP A 14 -13.63 11.84 -1.96
C TRP A 14 -13.35 13.28 -2.42
N LEU A 15 -13.05 13.48 -3.70
CA LEU A 15 -12.82 14.83 -4.25
C LEU A 15 -14.11 15.68 -4.22
N HIS A 16 -15.26 15.09 -4.52
CA HIS A 16 -16.56 15.79 -4.41
C HIS A 16 -16.92 16.13 -2.94
N ASP A 17 -16.58 15.23 -1.99
CA ASP A 17 -16.82 15.52 -0.58
C ASP A 17 -15.91 16.64 -0.07
N LEU A 18 -14.64 16.66 -0.52
CA LEU A 18 -13.73 17.78 -0.25
C LEU A 18 -14.23 19.08 -0.85
N GLU A 19 -14.75 19.06 -2.09
CA GLU A 19 -15.32 20.24 -2.76
C GLU A 19 -16.52 20.79 -2.01
N LYS A 20 -17.42 19.91 -1.52
CA LYS A 20 -18.63 20.31 -0.76
C LYS A 20 -18.32 20.87 0.62
N SER A 21 -17.19 20.49 1.22
CA SER A 21 -16.82 20.90 2.58
C SER A 21 -16.44 22.37 2.72
N GLU A 22 -16.57 23.18 1.65
CA GLU A 22 -16.27 24.62 1.61
C GLU A 22 -14.87 25.00 2.12
N ILE A 23 -13.91 24.07 2.05
CA ILE A 23 -12.53 24.28 2.54
C ILE A 23 -11.76 25.28 1.64
N GLY A 24 -12.40 25.82 0.60
CA GLY A 24 -11.88 26.95 -0.17
C GLY A 24 -10.64 26.66 -1.03
N PHE A 25 -10.46 25.42 -1.50
CA PHE A 25 -9.34 25.07 -2.35
C PHE A 25 -9.69 25.19 -3.84
N GLU A 26 -8.77 25.81 -4.59
CA GLU A 26 -8.87 25.90 -6.04
C GLU A 26 -8.29 24.67 -6.74
N LEU A 27 -7.38 23.92 -6.09
CA LEU A 27 -6.65 22.79 -6.66
C LEU A 27 -6.52 21.64 -5.66
N PHE A 28 -6.93 20.45 -6.08
CA PHE A 28 -6.73 19.20 -5.35
C PHE A 28 -5.49 18.48 -5.84
N SER A 29 -4.79 17.78 -4.96
CA SER A 29 -3.67 16.95 -5.33
C SER A 29 -4.06 15.47 -5.29
N LEU A 30 -3.86 14.78 -6.41
CA LEU A 30 -3.86 13.31 -6.48
C LEU A 30 -2.43 12.85 -6.38
N VAL A 31 -2.03 12.38 -5.19
CA VAL A 31 -0.65 12.01 -4.86
C VAL A 31 -0.50 10.49 -4.96
N GLU A 32 0.40 10.00 -5.79
CA GLU A 32 0.81 8.59 -5.80
C GLU A 32 2.19 8.45 -5.19
N ILE A 33 2.30 7.61 -4.15
CA ILE A 33 3.58 7.28 -3.52
C ILE A 33 4.09 5.99 -4.13
N GLY A 34 5.35 5.98 -4.60
CA GLY A 34 5.93 4.83 -5.27
C GLY A 34 5.21 4.48 -6.58
N PRO A 35 5.10 5.39 -7.54
CA PRO A 35 4.25 5.22 -8.72
C PRO A 35 4.74 4.17 -9.72
N GLY A 36 5.82 3.44 -9.43
CA GLY A 36 6.38 2.47 -10.34
C GLY A 36 6.62 3.05 -11.74
N GLU A 37 6.01 2.49 -12.77
CA GLU A 37 6.09 3.02 -14.14
C GLU A 37 5.15 4.23 -14.40
N GLY A 38 4.38 4.69 -13.41
CA GLY A 38 3.43 5.81 -13.54
C GLY A 38 2.12 5.45 -14.25
N THR A 39 1.88 4.16 -14.47
CA THR A 39 0.69 3.68 -15.20
C THR A 39 -0.59 3.84 -14.41
N LEU A 40 -0.53 3.66 -13.07
CA LEU A 40 -1.71 3.84 -12.23
C LEU A 40 -2.15 5.30 -12.20
N SER A 41 -1.26 6.25 -11.97
CA SER A 41 -1.58 7.69 -12.02
C SER A 41 -2.21 8.09 -13.35
N ARG A 42 -1.60 7.66 -14.47
CA ARG A 42 -2.16 7.93 -15.81
C ARG A 42 -3.58 7.38 -15.96
N ASP A 43 -3.76 6.10 -15.68
CA ASP A 43 -5.04 5.43 -15.88
C ASP A 43 -6.11 5.95 -14.93
N LEU A 44 -5.71 6.33 -13.71
CA LEU A 44 -6.60 6.89 -12.70
C LEU A 44 -7.13 8.27 -13.11
N ILE A 45 -6.26 9.18 -13.55
CA ILE A 45 -6.70 10.53 -13.98
C ILE A 45 -7.57 10.47 -15.23
N LEU A 46 -7.26 9.58 -16.18
CA LEU A 46 -8.11 9.36 -17.35
C LEU A 46 -9.51 8.87 -16.93
N ALA A 47 -9.58 7.94 -15.98
CA ALA A 47 -10.84 7.44 -15.46
C ALA A 47 -11.61 8.51 -14.67
N VAL A 48 -10.94 9.36 -13.87
CA VAL A 48 -11.54 10.52 -13.22
C VAL A 48 -12.14 11.47 -14.28
N GLY A 49 -11.43 11.71 -15.39
CA GLY A 49 -11.94 12.54 -16.49
C GLY A 49 -13.16 11.95 -17.19
N GLU A 50 -13.27 10.61 -17.30
CA GLU A 50 -14.44 9.93 -17.83
C GLU A 50 -15.66 10.06 -16.88
N ILE A 51 -15.44 9.98 -15.54
CA ILE A 51 -16.51 10.01 -14.53
C ILE A 51 -16.93 11.44 -14.20
N ALA A 52 -15.97 12.34 -14.00
CA ALA A 52 -16.20 13.71 -13.53
C ALA A 52 -15.29 14.70 -14.29
N PRO A 53 -15.58 15.02 -15.56
CA PRO A 53 -14.76 15.88 -16.41
C PRO A 53 -14.46 17.25 -15.80
N ALA A 54 -15.39 17.80 -15.03
CA ALA A 54 -15.24 19.10 -14.36
C ALA A 54 -14.14 19.14 -13.30
N LEU A 55 -13.74 17.99 -12.75
CA LEU A 55 -12.68 17.90 -11.76
C LEU A 55 -11.27 18.00 -12.38
N ILE A 56 -11.10 17.67 -13.67
CA ILE A 56 -9.77 17.59 -14.29
C ILE A 56 -9.00 18.92 -14.20
N SER A 57 -9.67 20.04 -14.42
CA SER A 57 -9.05 21.36 -14.30
C SER A 57 -8.71 21.77 -12.86
N LYS A 58 -9.22 21.01 -11.88
CA LYS A 58 -9.03 21.25 -10.44
C LYS A 58 -8.08 20.24 -9.80
N ILE A 59 -7.45 19.35 -10.60
CA ILE A 59 -6.56 18.31 -10.08
C ILE A 59 -5.14 18.51 -10.61
N GLU A 60 -4.19 18.38 -9.72
CA GLU A 60 -2.79 18.17 -10.04
C GLU A 60 -2.38 16.74 -9.65
N ILE A 61 -1.63 16.04 -10.50
CA ILE A 61 -1.00 14.76 -10.17
C ILE A 61 0.35 15.02 -9.55
N VAL A 62 0.61 14.41 -8.39
CA VAL A 62 1.90 14.48 -7.71
C VAL A 62 2.49 13.08 -7.59
N LEU A 63 3.59 12.84 -8.30
CA LEU A 63 4.32 11.57 -8.29
C LEU A 63 5.44 11.64 -7.25
N VAL A 64 5.35 10.85 -6.17
CA VAL A 64 6.40 10.80 -5.15
C VAL A 64 7.37 9.67 -5.49
N GLU A 65 8.48 10.05 -6.15
CA GLU A 65 9.51 9.15 -6.64
C GLU A 65 10.90 9.76 -6.36
N LEU A 66 11.79 8.96 -5.78
CA LEU A 66 13.16 9.40 -5.46
C LEU A 66 14.16 9.04 -6.55
N ASN A 67 13.90 7.98 -7.32
CA ASN A 67 14.80 7.48 -8.33
C ASN A 67 14.68 8.26 -9.64
N ALA A 68 15.74 8.94 -10.06
CA ALA A 68 15.75 9.74 -11.28
C ALA A 68 15.46 8.90 -12.55
N GLY A 69 15.98 7.67 -12.64
CA GLY A 69 15.73 6.79 -13.77
C GLY A 69 14.27 6.32 -13.86
N MET A 70 13.59 6.19 -12.71
CA MET A 70 12.16 5.92 -12.68
C MET A 70 11.37 7.14 -13.15
N ARG A 71 11.72 8.34 -12.69
CA ARG A 71 11.09 9.59 -13.15
C ARG A 71 11.14 9.73 -14.68
N GLU A 72 12.26 9.44 -15.32
CA GLU A 72 12.37 9.46 -16.79
C GLU A 72 11.43 8.48 -17.49
N ARG A 73 11.17 7.31 -16.89
CA ARG A 73 10.21 6.32 -17.41
C ARG A 73 8.77 6.80 -17.21
N GLN A 74 8.48 7.30 -16.02
CA GLN A 74 7.18 7.88 -15.68
C GLN A 74 6.82 9.05 -16.59
N GLU A 75 7.79 9.92 -16.89
CA GLU A 75 7.60 11.05 -17.80
C GLU A 75 7.08 10.62 -19.17
N LYS A 76 7.63 9.55 -19.75
CA LYS A 76 7.18 9.01 -21.05
C LYS A 76 5.73 8.49 -21.00
N VAL A 77 5.21 8.16 -19.81
CA VAL A 77 3.85 7.69 -19.60
C VAL A 77 2.89 8.86 -19.39
N VAL A 78 3.26 9.83 -18.52
CA VAL A 78 2.36 10.94 -18.14
C VAL A 78 2.37 12.08 -19.13
N ASN A 79 3.44 12.30 -19.92
CA ASN A 79 3.49 13.33 -20.98
C ASN A 79 2.40 13.19 -22.06
N LYS A 80 1.71 12.06 -22.09
CA LYS A 80 0.59 11.80 -23.01
C LYS A 80 -0.75 12.33 -22.49
N LEU A 81 -0.78 12.91 -21.29
CA LEU A 81 -1.96 13.47 -20.64
C LEU A 81 -2.10 14.94 -21.04
N GLU A 82 -3.00 15.23 -21.97
CA GLU A 82 -3.30 16.61 -22.37
C GLU A 82 -4.18 17.31 -21.33
N GLY A 83 -3.83 18.56 -21.00
CA GLY A 83 -4.65 19.40 -20.10
C GLY A 83 -4.61 19.01 -18.62
N VAL A 84 -3.70 18.12 -18.20
CA VAL A 84 -3.52 17.70 -16.82
C VAL A 84 -2.20 18.23 -16.28
N ASN A 85 -2.25 18.88 -15.12
CA ASN A 85 -1.04 19.29 -14.41
C ASN A 85 -0.43 18.11 -13.69
N TYR A 86 0.89 17.93 -13.78
CA TYR A 86 1.62 16.92 -13.03
C TYR A 86 2.99 17.40 -12.61
N ARG A 87 3.50 16.88 -11.50
CA ARG A 87 4.87 17.13 -11.02
C ARG A 87 5.40 15.95 -10.23
N TRP A 88 6.74 15.88 -10.15
CA TRP A 88 7.43 15.00 -9.21
C TRP A 88 7.75 15.74 -7.93
N SER A 89 7.71 15.02 -6.83
CA SER A 89 8.05 15.55 -5.51
C SER A 89 8.72 14.46 -4.66
N ASN A 90 9.13 14.85 -3.47
CA ASN A 90 9.44 13.96 -2.37
C ASN A 90 8.58 14.33 -1.15
N ILE A 91 8.56 13.47 -0.14
CA ILE A 91 7.71 13.69 1.04
C ILE A 91 8.12 14.97 1.81
N ASP A 92 9.41 15.25 1.92
CA ASP A 92 9.90 16.40 2.68
C ASP A 92 9.56 17.75 2.00
N ASP A 93 9.56 17.80 0.66
CA ASP A 93 9.06 18.95 -0.10
C ASP A 93 7.55 19.15 0.11
N LEU A 94 6.78 18.07 0.12
CA LEU A 94 5.33 18.12 0.36
C LEU A 94 4.99 18.56 1.79
N ILE A 95 5.81 18.22 2.78
CA ILE A 95 5.66 18.73 4.15
C ILE A 95 5.81 20.27 4.19
N SER A 96 6.70 20.82 3.37
CA SER A 96 6.91 22.27 3.28
C SER A 96 5.76 23.01 2.59
N SER A 97 4.96 22.31 1.79
CA SER A 97 3.78 22.82 1.10
C SER A 97 2.67 21.76 1.12
N PRO A 98 1.95 21.62 2.26
CA PRO A 98 0.94 20.61 2.44
C PRO A 98 -0.19 20.72 1.42
N VAL A 99 -0.72 19.57 1.02
CA VAL A 99 -1.74 19.47 -0.02
C VAL A 99 -3.11 19.11 0.56
N THR A 100 -4.16 19.35 -0.23
CA THR A 100 -5.51 18.83 0.01
C THR A 100 -5.88 17.91 -1.13
N GLY A 101 -6.40 16.72 -0.82
CA GLY A 101 -6.76 15.76 -1.85
C GLY A 101 -6.67 14.30 -1.42
N VAL A 102 -6.18 13.46 -2.31
CA VAL A 102 -6.12 12.01 -2.13
C VAL A 102 -4.68 11.52 -2.29
N ILE A 103 -4.20 10.76 -1.31
CA ILE A 103 -2.91 10.06 -1.38
C ILE A 103 -3.20 8.57 -1.61
N VAL A 104 -2.54 7.98 -2.59
CA VAL A 104 -2.58 6.54 -2.88
C VAL A 104 -1.19 5.95 -2.71
N ALA A 105 -1.09 4.87 -1.93
CA ALA A 105 0.09 4.04 -1.79
C ALA A 105 -0.29 2.60 -2.13
N ASN A 106 0.04 2.16 -3.35
CA ASN A 106 -0.31 0.85 -3.87
C ASN A 106 0.95 -0.01 -3.99
N GLU A 107 1.05 -1.10 -3.24
CA GLU A 107 2.22 -2.00 -3.20
C GLU A 107 3.52 -1.21 -2.89
N VAL A 108 3.53 -0.51 -1.78
CA VAL A 108 4.64 0.36 -1.36
C VAL A 108 5.21 -0.05 -0.01
N LEU A 109 4.33 -0.34 0.95
CA LEU A 109 4.72 -0.53 2.33
C LEU A 109 5.29 -1.93 2.59
N ASP A 110 4.92 -2.92 1.78
CA ASP A 110 5.49 -4.26 1.80
C ASP A 110 6.99 -4.27 1.47
N ALA A 111 7.46 -3.29 0.67
CA ALA A 111 8.86 -3.09 0.33
C ALA A 111 9.66 -2.28 1.38
N PHE A 112 9.01 -1.83 2.46
CA PHE A 112 9.70 -1.08 3.51
C PHE A 112 10.68 -1.97 4.28
N PRO A 113 11.80 -1.39 4.77
CA PRO A 113 12.72 -2.10 5.63
C PRO A 113 12.04 -2.67 6.86
N VAL A 114 12.36 -3.90 7.20
CA VAL A 114 11.86 -4.57 8.39
C VAL A 114 13.01 -4.96 9.33
N GLU A 115 12.76 -4.90 10.63
CA GLU A 115 13.57 -5.58 11.61
C GLU A 115 13.10 -7.03 11.73
N ARG A 116 14.02 -8.00 11.57
CA ARG A 116 13.72 -9.40 11.80
C ARG A 116 14.06 -9.78 13.24
N LEU A 117 13.04 -10.23 13.95
CA LEU A 117 13.12 -10.63 15.35
C LEU A 117 13.15 -12.15 15.44
N VAL A 118 14.09 -12.67 16.21
CA VAL A 118 14.26 -14.10 16.46
C VAL A 118 13.95 -14.39 17.92
N PHE A 119 12.95 -15.20 18.15
CA PHE A 119 12.58 -15.66 19.48
C PHE A 119 13.05 -17.09 19.69
N THR A 120 13.66 -17.32 20.82
CA THR A 120 13.98 -18.64 21.36
C THR A 120 13.24 -18.82 22.68
N GLN A 121 13.31 -19.99 23.32
CA GLN A 121 12.60 -20.26 24.58
C GLN A 121 12.83 -19.19 25.67
N ASN A 122 14.00 -18.54 25.70
CA ASN A 122 14.39 -17.64 26.79
C ASN A 122 14.94 -16.29 26.33
N LYS A 123 15.08 -16.06 25.03
CA LYS A 123 15.76 -14.84 24.52
C LYS A 123 15.13 -14.35 23.22
N VAL A 124 15.22 -13.05 23.02
CA VAL A 124 14.95 -12.39 21.75
C VAL A 124 16.26 -11.86 21.17
N PHE A 125 16.38 -11.96 19.86
CA PHE A 125 17.50 -11.42 19.09
C PHE A 125 16.98 -10.62 17.90
N ARG A 126 17.83 -9.74 17.41
CA ARG A 126 17.70 -9.12 16.09
C ARG A 126 18.44 -9.98 15.09
N GLN A 127 17.81 -10.39 13.99
CA GLN A 127 18.53 -11.09 12.93
C GLN A 127 19.24 -10.08 12.01
N GLY A 128 20.55 -10.18 11.97
CA GLY A 128 21.41 -9.44 11.05
C GLY A 128 21.98 -10.33 9.95
N VAL A 129 22.77 -9.72 9.06
CA VAL A 129 23.51 -10.42 8.01
C VAL A 129 24.99 -10.14 8.15
N SER A 130 25.82 -11.16 8.02
CA SER A 130 27.29 -11.07 8.07
C SER A 130 27.87 -11.58 6.75
N LEU A 131 28.87 -10.86 6.24
CA LEU A 131 29.69 -11.34 5.13
C LEU A 131 30.78 -12.28 5.69
N ARG A 132 30.84 -13.49 5.17
CA ARG A 132 31.84 -14.49 5.52
C ARG A 132 32.68 -14.83 4.32
N ARG A 133 33.92 -15.27 4.60
CA ARG A 133 34.85 -15.78 3.61
C ARG A 133 35.12 -17.26 3.85
N LYS A 134 34.99 -18.06 2.81
CA LYS A 134 35.38 -19.47 2.84
C LYS A 134 36.24 -19.75 1.60
N ASN A 135 37.50 -20.06 1.81
CA ASN A 135 38.53 -20.09 0.76
C ASN A 135 38.63 -18.71 0.07
N ASP A 136 38.44 -18.64 -1.23
CA ASP A 136 38.46 -17.40 -2.04
C ASP A 136 37.05 -16.86 -2.33
N ASP A 137 36.00 -17.54 -1.84
CA ASP A 137 34.62 -17.13 -2.05
C ASP A 137 34.05 -16.36 -0.86
N TYR A 138 33.17 -15.41 -1.13
CA TYR A 138 32.39 -14.69 -0.12
C TYR A 138 30.92 -15.14 -0.14
N TYR A 139 30.34 -15.28 1.03
CA TYR A 139 28.91 -15.60 1.18
C TYR A 139 28.30 -14.83 2.34
N LEU A 140 26.99 -14.65 2.26
CA LEU A 140 26.20 -14.03 3.32
C LEU A 140 25.60 -15.09 4.23
N GLU A 141 25.59 -14.82 5.53
CA GLU A 141 24.90 -15.66 6.51
C GLU A 141 24.12 -14.83 7.51
N PHE A 142 23.03 -15.37 8.03
CA PHE A 142 22.29 -14.76 9.13
C PHE A 142 23.06 -14.91 10.44
N VAL A 143 23.02 -13.83 11.25
CA VAL A 143 23.61 -13.79 12.58
C VAL A 143 22.60 -13.24 13.58
N ASP A 144 22.57 -13.79 14.77
CA ASP A 144 21.73 -13.31 15.85
C ASP A 144 22.48 -12.23 16.64
N LEU A 145 21.94 -11.04 16.68
CA LEU A 145 22.49 -9.85 17.33
C LEU A 145 21.63 -9.49 18.55
N MET A 146 22.18 -8.74 19.47
CA MET A 146 21.40 -8.18 20.57
C MET A 146 20.33 -7.20 20.04
N PRO A 147 19.11 -7.19 20.62
CA PRO A 147 18.09 -6.23 20.25
C PRO A 147 18.53 -4.81 20.53
N THR A 148 18.13 -3.89 19.66
CA THR A 148 18.31 -2.45 19.89
C THR A 148 17.30 -1.92 20.93
N SER A 149 17.54 -0.72 21.48
CA SER A 149 16.56 -0.05 22.35
C SER A 149 15.20 0.16 21.65
N LEU A 150 15.22 0.43 20.34
CA LEU A 150 14.00 0.57 19.54
C LEU A 150 13.18 -0.72 19.51
N ILE A 151 13.84 -1.87 19.30
CA ILE A 151 13.19 -3.18 19.34
C ILE A 151 12.64 -3.48 20.74
N MET A 152 13.40 -3.16 21.80
CA MET A 152 12.92 -3.37 23.17
C MET A 152 11.69 -2.53 23.51
N ASN A 153 11.63 -1.28 23.04
CA ASN A 153 10.44 -0.44 23.17
C ASN A 153 9.23 -1.04 22.44
N PHE A 154 9.42 -1.50 21.17
CA PHE A 154 8.35 -2.19 20.45
C PHE A 154 7.86 -3.42 21.24
N LEU A 155 8.75 -4.25 21.78
CA LEU A 155 8.37 -5.45 22.53
C LEU A 155 7.57 -5.14 23.80
N ASN A 156 7.89 -4.04 24.49
CA ASN A 156 7.16 -3.61 25.67
C ASN A 156 5.70 -3.21 25.36
N ASP A 157 5.49 -2.60 24.18
CA ASP A 157 4.17 -2.10 23.77
C ASP A 157 3.41 -3.08 22.84
N SER A 158 4.05 -4.17 22.43
CA SER A 158 3.57 -5.07 21.36
C SER A 158 2.19 -5.65 21.62
N ASN A 159 1.88 -6.08 22.84
CA ASN A 159 0.57 -6.66 23.15
C ASN A 159 -0.58 -5.65 22.92
N SER A 160 -0.36 -4.40 23.31
CA SER A 160 -1.34 -3.33 23.10
C SER A 160 -1.44 -2.95 21.61
N LEU A 161 -0.29 -2.80 20.96
CA LEU A 161 -0.17 -2.42 19.56
C LEU A 161 -0.81 -3.46 18.63
N LEU A 162 -0.52 -4.74 18.87
CA LEU A 162 -0.95 -5.86 18.04
C LEU A 162 -2.30 -6.44 18.45
N LYS A 163 -2.82 -6.07 19.62
CA LYS A 163 -4.06 -6.60 20.24
C LYS A 163 -4.06 -8.13 20.39
N ILE A 164 -2.88 -8.70 20.60
CA ILE A 164 -2.65 -10.13 20.86
C ILE A 164 -1.59 -10.29 21.96
N GLU A 165 -1.45 -11.49 22.49
CA GLU A 165 -0.27 -11.87 23.29
C GLU A 165 0.92 -12.08 22.34
N PHE A 166 2.00 -11.32 22.55
CA PHE A 166 3.19 -11.36 21.71
C PHE A 166 4.46 -11.51 22.56
N PRO A 167 5.39 -12.42 22.22
CA PRO A 167 5.25 -13.45 21.19
C PRO A 167 4.20 -14.51 21.54
N PRO A 168 3.72 -15.33 20.59
CA PRO A 168 2.82 -16.44 20.88
C PRO A 168 3.43 -17.43 21.87
N LYS A 169 2.61 -18.03 22.76
CA LYS A 169 3.09 -18.98 23.79
C LYS A 169 3.68 -20.27 23.22
N ASP A 170 3.12 -20.76 22.12
CA ASP A 170 3.42 -22.07 21.55
C ASP A 170 4.47 -22.01 20.43
N ILE A 171 5.41 -21.05 20.51
CA ILE A 171 6.51 -20.96 19.54
C ILE A 171 7.48 -22.14 19.67
N CYS A 172 8.00 -22.58 18.52
CA CYS A 172 9.06 -23.59 18.46
C CYS A 172 10.35 -23.07 19.10
N ASN A 173 11.38 -23.93 19.17
CA ASN A 173 12.72 -23.59 19.69
C ASN A 173 13.33 -22.32 19.05
N ARG A 174 12.98 -22.04 17.80
CA ARG A 174 13.33 -20.82 17.08
C ARG A 174 12.13 -20.38 16.26
N TRP A 175 11.68 -19.13 16.44
CA TRP A 175 10.59 -18.51 15.70
C TRP A 175 11.05 -17.12 15.25
N VAL A 176 10.86 -16.83 13.97
CA VAL A 176 11.31 -15.59 13.34
C VAL A 176 10.11 -14.83 12.81
N THR A 177 10.13 -13.53 12.98
CA THR A 177 9.08 -12.65 12.47
C THR A 177 9.64 -11.29 12.11
N GLU A 178 8.86 -10.48 11.42
CA GLU A 178 9.22 -9.12 11.00
C GLU A 178 8.45 -8.07 11.79
N TRP A 179 9.06 -6.89 11.89
CA TRP A 179 8.46 -5.68 12.37
C TRP A 179 8.83 -4.50 11.47
N HIS A 180 7.83 -3.81 10.92
CA HIS A 180 8.01 -2.62 10.09
C HIS A 180 8.29 -1.40 10.98
N CYS A 181 9.55 -1.19 11.33
CA CYS A 181 9.97 -0.18 12.29
C CYS A 181 9.82 1.26 11.81
N ASP A 182 9.76 1.49 10.50
CA ASP A 182 9.68 2.82 9.89
C ASP A 182 8.24 3.32 9.65
N LEU A 183 7.23 2.45 9.75
CA LEU A 183 5.83 2.84 9.53
C LEU A 183 5.35 3.99 10.44
N PRO A 184 5.68 4.04 11.75
CA PRO A 184 5.27 5.16 12.59
C PRO A 184 5.76 6.50 12.05
N ASN A 185 7.03 6.56 11.64
CA ASN A 185 7.64 7.77 11.08
C ASN A 185 7.04 8.13 9.72
N TRP A 186 6.74 7.14 8.89
CA TRP A 186 6.09 7.33 7.59
C TRP A 186 4.69 7.95 7.75
N PHE A 187 3.83 7.40 8.63
CA PHE A 187 2.51 7.97 8.92
C PHE A 187 2.60 9.38 9.50
N LYS A 188 3.59 9.63 10.37
CA LYS A 188 3.86 10.96 10.91
C LYS A 188 4.23 11.95 9.81
N LYS A 189 5.13 11.57 8.89
CA LYS A 189 5.50 12.43 7.76
C LYS A 189 4.30 12.72 6.86
N LEU A 190 3.54 11.69 6.47
CA LEU A 190 2.36 11.88 5.62
C LEU A 190 1.26 12.71 6.30
N SER A 191 1.13 12.65 7.63
CA SER A 191 0.18 13.50 8.33
C SER A 191 0.55 15.00 8.26
N ASN A 192 1.79 15.32 7.94
CA ASN A 192 2.22 16.70 7.68
C ASN A 192 2.15 17.06 6.18
N VAL A 193 2.05 16.07 5.29
CA VAL A 193 1.85 16.28 3.85
C VAL A 193 0.40 16.63 3.53
N LEU A 194 -0.56 15.95 4.17
CA LEU A 194 -1.98 16.12 3.87
C LEU A 194 -2.64 17.05 4.90
N SER A 195 -3.16 18.17 4.44
CA SER A 195 -3.96 19.07 5.27
C SER A 195 -5.39 18.55 5.45
N ASN A 196 -6.05 18.20 4.35
CA ASN A 196 -7.39 17.61 4.34
C ASN A 196 -7.49 16.58 3.21
N GLY A 197 -8.14 15.46 3.50
CA GLY A 197 -8.37 14.42 2.49
C GLY A 197 -8.19 13.01 2.99
N SER A 198 -7.85 12.10 2.08
CA SER A 198 -7.72 10.67 2.35
C SER A 198 -6.35 10.13 1.99
N LEU A 199 -5.94 9.09 2.70
CA LEU A 199 -4.84 8.20 2.36
C LEU A 199 -5.43 6.80 2.15
N LEU A 200 -5.20 6.22 0.99
CA LEU A 200 -5.50 4.83 0.69
C LEU A 200 -4.18 4.04 0.58
N VAL A 201 -4.04 3.04 1.41
CA VAL A 201 -2.99 2.02 1.31
C VAL A 201 -3.61 0.75 0.75
N VAL A 202 -3.05 0.23 -0.35
CA VAL A 202 -3.42 -1.06 -0.95
C VAL A 202 -2.19 -1.94 -0.92
N ASP A 203 -2.20 -2.99 -0.11
CA ASP A 203 -1.00 -3.79 0.09
C ASP A 203 -1.31 -5.20 0.61
N TYR A 204 -0.30 -6.08 0.60
CA TYR A 204 -0.36 -7.37 1.27
C TYR A 204 -0.38 -7.19 2.78
N ALA A 205 -1.48 -7.50 3.42
CA ALA A 205 -1.60 -7.38 4.87
C ALA A 205 -2.42 -8.51 5.48
N MET A 206 -2.17 -8.78 6.75
CA MET A 206 -2.88 -9.80 7.53
C MET A 206 -3.18 -9.29 8.94
N GLU A 207 -4.21 -9.86 9.52
CA GLU A 207 -4.52 -9.69 10.94
C GLU A 207 -3.36 -10.20 11.80
N SER A 208 -3.08 -9.55 12.93
CA SER A 208 -1.97 -9.89 13.83
C SER A 208 -1.96 -11.35 14.27
N LYS A 209 -3.12 -11.96 14.51
CA LYS A 209 -3.23 -13.38 14.85
C LYS A 209 -2.69 -14.31 13.75
N ARG A 210 -2.89 -13.95 12.49
CA ARG A 210 -2.41 -14.71 11.34
C ARG A 210 -0.95 -14.40 11.06
N TYR A 211 -0.58 -13.12 11.16
CA TYR A 211 0.77 -12.62 10.93
C TYR A 211 1.76 -13.23 11.93
N TYR A 212 1.46 -13.11 13.22
CA TYR A 212 2.30 -13.59 14.32
C TYR A 212 1.91 -14.98 14.82
N SER A 213 1.37 -15.83 13.94
CA SER A 213 1.03 -17.21 14.30
C SER A 213 2.30 -18.01 14.65
N ALA A 214 2.23 -18.82 15.72
CA ALA A 214 3.33 -19.73 16.10
C ALA A 214 3.70 -20.73 14.99
N ASN A 215 2.75 -21.04 14.09
CA ASN A 215 3.01 -21.93 12.94
C ASN A 215 3.80 -21.24 11.81
N ARG A 216 3.89 -19.92 11.80
CA ARG A 216 4.68 -19.13 10.83
C ARG A 216 6.10 -18.95 11.38
N LYS A 217 6.92 -19.99 11.21
CA LYS A 217 8.24 -20.10 11.87
C LYS A 217 9.29 -19.11 11.34
N ASP A 218 9.16 -18.70 10.08
CA ASP A 218 10.18 -17.92 9.36
C ASP A 218 9.67 -16.53 8.91
N GLY A 219 8.52 -16.10 9.44
CA GLY A 219 7.93 -14.81 9.12
C GLY A 219 7.24 -14.74 7.75
N THR A 220 7.17 -13.54 7.19
CA THR A 220 6.54 -13.24 5.90
C THR A 220 7.52 -12.72 4.86
N LEU A 221 8.76 -12.39 5.27
CA LEU A 221 9.76 -11.83 4.36
C LEU A 221 10.11 -12.83 3.26
N ILE A 222 10.03 -12.38 2.03
CA ILE A 222 10.30 -13.16 0.82
C ILE A 222 11.08 -12.32 -0.18
N SER A 223 11.90 -12.94 -1.02
CA SER A 223 12.57 -12.27 -2.13
C SER A 223 11.91 -12.59 -3.45
N TYR A 224 11.84 -11.58 -4.33
CA TYR A 224 11.34 -11.72 -5.69
C TYR A 224 12.43 -11.37 -6.69
N ARG A 225 12.58 -12.21 -7.72
CA ARG A 225 13.42 -11.93 -8.88
C ARG A 225 12.68 -12.38 -10.14
N ASN A 226 12.51 -11.47 -11.10
CA ASN A 226 11.75 -11.74 -12.33
C ASN A 226 10.33 -12.32 -12.05
N GLN A 227 9.66 -11.83 -11.02
CA GLN A 227 8.34 -12.28 -10.54
C GLN A 227 8.33 -13.70 -9.93
N GLU A 228 9.48 -14.32 -9.72
CA GLU A 228 9.60 -15.60 -9.04
C GLU A 228 9.96 -15.40 -7.56
N ALA A 229 9.14 -15.98 -6.68
CA ALA A 229 9.34 -15.94 -5.24
C ALA A 229 10.44 -16.91 -4.79
N ASN A 230 11.32 -16.48 -3.87
CA ASN A 230 12.36 -17.28 -3.29
C ASN A 230 12.43 -17.08 -1.77
N SER A 231 12.38 -18.18 -1.02
CA SER A 231 12.52 -18.16 0.44
C SER A 231 13.99 -17.99 0.91
N ASN A 232 14.97 -18.19 0.05
CA ASN A 232 16.36 -17.91 0.38
C ASN A 232 16.67 -16.42 0.22
N LEU A 233 16.48 -15.65 1.28
CA LEU A 233 16.61 -14.21 1.31
C LEU A 233 18.02 -13.67 1.03
N LEU A 234 19.04 -14.49 1.18
CA LEU A 234 20.44 -14.10 0.97
C LEU A 234 20.95 -14.46 -0.43
N LYS A 235 20.15 -15.20 -1.20
CA LYS A 235 20.49 -15.54 -2.58
C LYS A 235 20.31 -14.31 -3.45
N ASP A 236 21.30 -14.07 -4.32
CA ASP A 236 21.28 -12.95 -5.28
C ASP A 236 21.04 -11.57 -4.63
N ALA A 237 21.59 -11.35 -3.42
CA ALA A 237 21.44 -10.11 -2.67
C ALA A 237 21.80 -8.88 -3.51
N GLY A 238 20.94 -7.87 -3.51
CA GLY A 238 21.05 -6.65 -4.33
C GLY A 238 20.49 -6.79 -5.75
N LEU A 239 19.99 -7.98 -6.14
CA LEU A 239 19.36 -8.24 -7.44
C LEU A 239 17.91 -8.71 -7.29
N CYS A 240 17.37 -8.68 -6.09
CA CYS A 240 16.03 -9.13 -5.74
C CYS A 240 15.30 -8.04 -4.95
N ASP A 241 14.01 -7.94 -5.14
CA ASP A 241 13.13 -7.17 -4.28
C ASP A 241 12.81 -8.01 -3.04
N LEU A 242 12.83 -7.39 -1.87
CA LEU A 242 12.44 -8.00 -0.61
C LEU A 242 11.11 -7.42 -0.17
N THR A 243 10.13 -8.27 0.09
CA THR A 243 8.80 -7.83 0.56
C THR A 243 8.39 -8.59 1.81
N ALA A 244 7.69 -7.88 2.70
CA ALA A 244 7.09 -8.46 3.89
C ALA A 244 5.65 -7.98 4.02
N HIS A 245 4.72 -8.87 4.39
CA HIS A 245 3.34 -8.47 4.61
C HIS A 245 3.22 -7.43 5.72
N LEU A 246 2.21 -6.58 5.65
CA LEU A 246 1.85 -5.68 6.73
C LEU A 246 1.02 -6.40 7.81
N CYS A 247 1.18 -5.97 9.05
CA CYS A 247 0.25 -6.32 10.11
C CYS A 247 -0.83 -5.23 10.20
N ILE A 248 -2.10 -5.59 10.00
CA ILE A 248 -3.23 -4.65 9.92
C ILE A 248 -3.34 -3.81 11.20
N GLU A 249 -3.35 -4.45 12.36
CA GLU A 249 -3.56 -3.77 13.65
C GLU A 249 -2.45 -2.78 13.96
N SER A 250 -1.18 -3.13 13.72
CA SER A 250 -0.08 -2.19 13.92
C SER A 250 -0.13 -1.04 12.92
N THR A 251 -0.45 -1.31 11.66
CA THR A 251 -0.57 -0.28 10.61
C THR A 251 -1.66 0.74 10.97
N ILE A 252 -2.84 0.27 11.38
CA ILE A 252 -3.93 1.13 11.84
C ILE A 252 -3.51 1.93 13.09
N ASN A 253 -2.88 1.28 14.07
CA ASN A 253 -2.47 1.96 15.29
C ASN A 253 -1.44 3.06 15.02
N TYR A 254 -0.46 2.79 14.15
CA TYR A 254 0.52 3.80 13.75
C TYR A 254 -0.10 5.00 13.04
N ALA A 255 -1.11 4.79 12.23
CA ALA A 255 -1.86 5.88 11.62
C ALA A 255 -2.61 6.70 12.69
N LEU A 256 -3.40 6.04 13.56
CA LEU A 256 -4.17 6.69 14.61
C LEU A 256 -3.31 7.54 15.56
N THR A 257 -2.17 7.00 16.00
CA THR A 257 -1.23 7.70 16.90
C THR A 257 -0.51 8.87 16.24
N ASN A 258 -0.58 8.98 14.91
CA ASN A 258 0.00 10.08 14.13
C ASN A 258 -1.05 11.01 13.50
N GLY A 259 -2.25 11.09 14.09
CA GLY A 259 -3.26 12.09 13.77
C GLY A 259 -4.13 11.76 12.55
N TRP A 260 -4.19 10.49 12.14
CA TRP A 260 -5.14 10.01 11.15
C TRP A 260 -6.40 9.49 11.81
N SER A 261 -7.53 9.61 11.14
CA SER A 261 -8.78 8.93 11.48
C SER A 261 -8.95 7.71 10.57
N PHE A 262 -9.21 6.54 11.16
CA PHE A 262 -9.41 5.31 10.39
C PHE A 262 -10.81 5.30 9.77
N MET A 263 -10.87 5.16 8.45
CA MET A 263 -12.14 5.10 7.71
C MET A 263 -12.67 3.68 7.60
N GLY A 264 -11.78 2.71 7.39
CA GLY A 264 -12.13 1.30 7.28
C GLY A 264 -11.07 0.47 6.58
N GLU A 265 -11.27 -0.84 6.63
CA GLU A 265 -10.42 -1.85 5.99
C GLU A 265 -11.31 -2.91 5.33
N THR A 266 -10.89 -3.35 4.14
CA THR A 266 -11.53 -4.45 3.44
C THR A 266 -10.55 -5.15 2.49
N ARG A 267 -10.94 -6.32 1.98
CA ARG A 267 -10.19 -6.98 0.92
C ARG A 267 -10.45 -6.31 -0.42
N GLN A 268 -9.43 -6.29 -1.29
CA GLN A 268 -9.54 -5.72 -2.64
C GLN A 268 -10.73 -6.30 -3.42
N GLY A 269 -10.93 -7.61 -3.35
CA GLY A 269 -12.07 -8.24 -4.02
C GLY A 269 -13.41 -7.65 -3.59
N GLN A 270 -13.60 -7.39 -2.30
CA GLN A 270 -14.81 -6.76 -1.75
C GLN A 270 -14.91 -5.29 -2.14
N ALA A 271 -13.80 -4.54 -2.01
CA ALA A 271 -13.77 -3.14 -2.41
C ALA A 271 -14.16 -2.95 -3.89
N LEU A 272 -13.58 -3.74 -4.78
CA LEU A 272 -13.86 -3.63 -6.21
C LEU A 272 -15.30 -4.04 -6.56
N LEU A 273 -15.87 -5.02 -5.86
CA LEU A 273 -17.29 -5.36 -6.00
C LEU A 273 -18.19 -4.21 -5.55
N ALA A 274 -17.89 -3.57 -4.41
CA ALA A 274 -18.62 -2.40 -3.92
C ALA A 274 -18.53 -1.21 -4.90
N LEU A 275 -17.39 -1.06 -5.58
CA LEU A 275 -17.16 -0.04 -6.60
C LEU A 275 -17.73 -0.38 -7.97
N GLY A 276 -18.48 -1.48 -8.11
CA GLY A 276 -19.27 -1.79 -9.30
C GLY A 276 -18.59 -2.71 -10.31
N LEU A 277 -17.63 -3.53 -9.92
CA LEU A 277 -16.98 -4.52 -10.80
C LEU A 277 -17.98 -5.44 -11.51
N SER A 278 -19.11 -5.76 -10.88
CA SER A 278 -20.18 -6.55 -11.49
C SER A 278 -20.70 -5.92 -12.78
N GLY A 279 -20.86 -4.59 -12.82
CA GLY A 279 -21.25 -3.87 -14.02
C GLY A 279 -20.23 -3.97 -15.15
N PHE A 280 -18.94 -3.94 -14.83
CA PHE A 280 -17.86 -4.16 -15.80
C PHE A 280 -17.92 -5.57 -16.40
N LEU A 281 -18.14 -6.60 -15.57
CA LEU A 281 -18.29 -7.98 -16.04
C LEU A 281 -19.55 -8.14 -16.90
N TYR A 282 -20.67 -7.52 -16.50
CA TYR A 282 -21.92 -7.57 -17.26
C TYR A 282 -21.78 -6.94 -18.65
N SER A 283 -21.09 -5.80 -18.75
CA SER A 283 -20.87 -5.11 -20.03
C SER A 283 -20.12 -5.97 -21.06
N LEU A 284 -19.37 -6.99 -20.63
CA LEU A 284 -18.64 -7.90 -21.52
C LEU A 284 -19.52 -9.01 -22.12
N GLN A 285 -20.74 -9.23 -21.59
CA GLN A 285 -21.62 -10.30 -22.08
C GLN A 285 -22.19 -10.00 -23.47
N ASN A 286 -22.31 -8.72 -23.84
CA ASN A 286 -22.88 -8.28 -25.09
C ASN A 286 -21.84 -7.88 -26.15
N THR A 287 -20.65 -8.46 -26.08
CA THR A 287 -19.54 -8.14 -26.99
C THR A 287 -19.70 -8.84 -28.33
N ASP A 288 -19.50 -8.11 -29.43
CA ASP A 288 -19.49 -8.67 -30.78
C ASP A 288 -18.46 -9.79 -30.96
N ILE A 289 -18.77 -10.76 -31.83
CA ILE A 289 -17.89 -11.93 -32.13
C ILE A 289 -16.48 -11.50 -32.52
N ASN A 290 -16.33 -10.37 -33.22
CA ASN A 290 -15.03 -9.84 -33.65
C ASN A 290 -14.15 -9.39 -32.47
N ASN A 291 -14.74 -9.08 -31.31
CA ASN A 291 -14.06 -8.61 -30.10
C ASN A 291 -14.04 -9.66 -28.97
N LEU A 292 -14.49 -10.88 -29.25
CA LEU A 292 -14.67 -11.93 -28.25
C LEU A 292 -13.36 -12.24 -27.50
N SER A 293 -12.24 -12.35 -28.20
CA SER A 293 -10.94 -12.65 -27.59
C SER A 293 -10.51 -11.52 -26.61
N ALA A 294 -10.69 -10.26 -27.00
CA ALA A 294 -10.39 -9.11 -26.14
C ALA A 294 -11.31 -9.09 -24.90
N ALA A 295 -12.59 -9.38 -25.07
CA ALA A 295 -13.55 -9.47 -23.99
C ALA A 295 -13.22 -10.60 -23.00
N LEU A 296 -12.81 -11.77 -23.48
CA LEU A 296 -12.39 -12.90 -22.65
C LEU A 296 -11.12 -12.55 -21.84
N ASN A 297 -10.11 -11.96 -22.47
CA ASN A 297 -8.89 -11.53 -21.80
C ASN A 297 -9.19 -10.47 -20.72
N ARG A 298 -10.07 -9.51 -21.03
CA ARG A 298 -10.49 -8.49 -20.07
C ARG A 298 -11.26 -9.11 -18.90
N ARG A 299 -12.16 -10.04 -19.18
CA ARG A 299 -12.89 -10.79 -18.13
C ARG A 299 -11.94 -11.54 -17.21
N GLU A 300 -10.95 -12.24 -17.78
CA GLU A 300 -9.92 -12.92 -16.98
C GLU A 300 -9.14 -11.95 -16.11
N SER A 301 -8.74 -10.80 -16.65
CA SER A 301 -8.05 -9.76 -15.90
C SER A 301 -8.90 -9.22 -14.74
N LEU A 302 -10.20 -8.97 -14.95
CA LEU A 302 -11.13 -8.54 -13.90
C LEU A 302 -11.29 -9.61 -12.81
N LEU A 303 -11.40 -10.89 -13.19
CA LEU A 303 -11.52 -11.99 -12.23
C LEU A 303 -10.25 -12.17 -11.38
N ARG A 304 -9.06 -11.96 -11.96
CA ARG A 304 -7.80 -11.96 -11.20
C ARG A 304 -7.75 -10.88 -10.12
N LEU A 305 -8.35 -9.70 -10.35
CA LEU A 305 -8.39 -8.62 -9.36
C LEU A 305 -9.16 -8.98 -8.09
N VAL A 306 -10.09 -9.93 -8.19
CA VAL A 306 -10.95 -10.35 -7.07
C VAL A 306 -10.67 -11.78 -6.60
N ASP A 307 -9.69 -12.45 -7.18
CA ASP A 307 -9.30 -13.80 -6.78
C ASP A 307 -8.78 -13.79 -5.32
N PRO A 308 -9.47 -14.46 -4.39
CA PRO A 308 -9.08 -14.46 -2.98
C PRO A 308 -7.77 -15.20 -2.70
N MET A 309 -7.25 -15.95 -3.67
CA MET A 309 -5.93 -16.62 -3.58
C MET A 309 -4.81 -15.76 -4.20
N GLY A 310 -5.14 -14.61 -4.73
CA GLY A 310 -4.23 -13.70 -5.42
C GLY A 310 -4.51 -12.24 -5.06
N LEU A 311 -4.69 -11.40 -6.09
CA LEU A 311 -4.85 -9.95 -5.93
C LEU A 311 -6.07 -9.55 -5.09
N GLY A 312 -7.12 -10.39 -5.07
CA GLY A 312 -8.33 -10.10 -4.28
C GLY A 312 -8.13 -10.17 -2.77
N ASP A 313 -7.03 -10.75 -2.26
CA ASP A 313 -6.70 -10.79 -0.82
C ASP A 313 -5.89 -9.56 -0.35
N PHE A 314 -5.44 -8.69 -1.26
CA PHE A 314 -4.85 -7.39 -0.87
C PHE A 314 -5.80 -6.65 0.05
N ARG A 315 -5.25 -5.86 0.96
CA ARG A 315 -6.04 -5.06 1.90
C ARG A 315 -6.04 -3.61 1.48
N TRP A 316 -7.24 -3.05 1.45
CA TRP A 316 -7.48 -1.62 1.34
C TRP A 316 -7.64 -1.06 2.74
N LEU A 317 -6.71 -0.21 3.15
CA LEU A 317 -6.73 0.49 4.43
C LEU A 317 -6.88 1.97 4.12
N ALA A 318 -8.02 2.55 4.47
CA ALA A 318 -8.30 3.95 4.21
C ALA A 318 -8.28 4.77 5.51
N PHE A 319 -7.66 5.93 5.40
CA PHE A 319 -7.52 6.89 6.48
C PHE A 319 -7.93 8.27 6.00
N GLN A 320 -8.49 9.07 6.91
CA GLN A 320 -8.83 10.47 6.68
C GLN A 320 -7.95 11.36 7.54
N LYS A 321 -7.58 12.51 7.00
CA LYS A 321 -7.05 13.61 7.76
C LYS A 321 -7.85 14.86 7.46
N SER A 322 -8.14 15.64 8.50
CA SER A 322 -8.81 16.92 8.36
C SER A 322 -8.39 17.87 9.47
N ASN A 323 -8.27 19.14 9.11
CA ASN A 323 -8.19 20.24 10.04
C ASN A 323 -9.60 20.81 10.33
N ASN A 324 -10.65 20.27 9.70
CA ASN A 324 -12.04 20.59 9.91
C ASN A 324 -12.78 19.34 10.41
N ASP A 325 -13.35 19.41 11.61
CA ASP A 325 -14.06 18.30 12.26
C ASP A 325 -15.35 17.90 11.49
N ASP A 326 -15.88 18.79 10.66
CA ASP A 326 -17.09 18.54 9.88
C ASP A 326 -16.84 17.78 8.56
N LEU A 327 -15.58 17.57 8.17
CA LEU A 327 -15.27 16.82 6.95
C LEU A 327 -15.53 15.33 7.16
N ILE A 328 -16.48 14.78 6.42
CA ILE A 328 -16.80 13.35 6.37
C ILE A 328 -16.62 12.86 4.94
N LEU A 329 -15.67 11.98 4.72
CA LEU A 329 -15.43 11.35 3.42
C LEU A 329 -16.23 10.06 3.26
N GLY A 330 -16.84 9.86 2.10
CA GLY A 330 -17.61 8.66 1.75
C GLY A 330 -16.76 7.38 1.79
N LYS A 331 -17.42 6.25 2.02
CA LYS A 331 -16.78 4.94 2.19
C LYS A 331 -17.40 3.90 1.27
N ARG A 332 -17.65 4.26 0.00
CA ARG A 332 -18.30 3.36 -0.97
C ARG A 332 -17.58 2.02 -1.09
N PHE A 333 -16.26 2.00 -1.01
CA PHE A 333 -15.46 0.78 -1.07
C PHE A 333 -15.75 -0.24 0.06
N LEU A 334 -16.51 0.17 1.11
CA LEU A 334 -16.95 -0.68 2.24
C LEU A 334 -18.44 -1.05 2.14
N GLU A 335 -19.17 -0.50 1.19
CA GLU A 335 -20.60 -0.77 1.04
C GLU A 335 -20.84 -2.19 0.50
N GLU A 336 -22.01 -2.74 0.81
CA GLU A 336 -22.42 -3.98 0.15
C GLU A 336 -22.64 -3.73 -1.35
N PRO A 337 -22.19 -4.65 -2.22
CA PRO A 337 -22.40 -4.51 -3.65
C PRO A 337 -23.89 -4.36 -3.96
N THR A 338 -24.26 -3.29 -4.61
CA THR A 338 -25.62 -3.14 -5.13
C THR A 338 -25.85 -4.16 -6.25
N SER A 339 -26.90 -4.98 -6.12
CA SER A 339 -27.31 -6.01 -7.06
C SER A 339 -27.70 -5.44 -8.44
#